data_f42748c8c9531e9a98ef649efd78d306
#
_entry.id   f42748c8c9531e9a98ef649efd78d306
#
_cell.length_a   1.000
_cell.length_b   1.000
_cell.length_c   1.000
_cell.angle_alpha   90.00
_cell.angle_beta   90.00
_cell.angle_gamma   90.00
#
_symmetry.space_group_name_H-M   'P 1'
#
loop_
_entity.id
_entity.type
_entity.pdbx_description
1 polymer ?
#
loop_
_entity_poly.entity_id
_entity_poly.type
_entity_poly.pdbx_seq_one_letter_code
_entity_poly.pdbx_strand_id
1 'polypeptide(L)'
;MSTYAIKADKFFLPAGPQLGGYLMVEDGVFGAWQADEPSCEIKDYTGSWIAPGMVDTHIHGFYSHSTTDNDPEGIDISSTELARRGTTSWLPTTFTDGVEQIKDACAAIAQADEGRGPDFCGARIQGIYLEGPFFTMKHVGAQNPAYLIDPSEEVFDQWQEAAGGRIVKSAMAAERDGAAAYAAALNAKGVVTSIGHSDATYDECIAAINAGASCFTHTYNGQRGLHHREPGVVGAAMSTPETYAEIICDGKHVNPAAIKALLQAKGWQHTVLITDCLGCGGMPEGSYTSGGMDVIMKDNLCWLADGKSIAGSVLTLAQGVKNIVDWGIASADIAIRMATEVPARSAHIEDKCGSIMPGRDADFVVFDHELTLVETYVGGQSVGNAFTE
;
A
#
# COMPACT_ATOMS: atom_id res chain seq x y z
N MET A 1 29.71 10.34 6.20
CA MET A 1 29.28 10.79 4.85
C MET A 1 29.74 9.75 3.87
N SER A 2 28.81 9.00 3.30
CA SER A 2 29.11 7.95 2.32
C SER A 2 28.61 8.40 0.94
N THR A 3 29.52 8.53 -0.01
CA THR A 3 29.18 8.81 -1.41
C THR A 3 29.55 7.61 -2.25
N TYR A 4 28.60 7.06 -2.97
CA TYR A 4 28.83 5.97 -3.92
C TYR A 4 27.90 6.12 -5.14
N ALA A 5 28.21 5.38 -6.18
CA ALA A 5 27.37 5.27 -7.36
C ALA A 5 26.85 3.83 -7.53
N ILE A 6 25.64 3.71 -8.01
CA ILE A 6 25.03 2.43 -8.39
C ILE A 6 25.17 2.29 -9.90
N LYS A 7 25.79 1.20 -10.37
CA LYS A 7 25.84 0.81 -11.78
C LYS A 7 24.86 -0.32 -12.01
N ALA A 8 24.01 -0.23 -13.04
CA ALA A 8 23.04 -1.27 -13.38
C ALA A 8 22.67 -1.22 -14.86
N ASP A 9 21.98 -2.26 -15.36
CA ASP A 9 21.55 -2.32 -16.75
C ASP A 9 20.39 -1.37 -17.06
N LYS A 10 19.56 -1.07 -16.04
CA LYS A 10 18.39 -0.19 -16.20
C LYS A 10 18.02 0.49 -14.88
N PHE A 11 17.58 1.74 -14.99
CA PHE A 11 17.04 2.55 -13.89
C PHE A 11 15.62 3.00 -14.24
N PHE A 12 14.66 2.77 -13.36
CA PHE A 12 13.29 3.25 -13.52
C PHE A 12 13.15 4.64 -12.90
N LEU A 13 13.43 5.66 -13.72
CA LEU A 13 13.38 7.07 -13.32
C LEU A 13 12.01 7.70 -13.65
N PRO A 14 11.63 8.85 -13.04
CA PRO A 14 10.33 9.50 -13.28
C PRO A 14 10.09 9.87 -14.75
N ALA A 15 11.13 10.31 -15.46
CA ALA A 15 11.03 10.67 -16.89
C ALA A 15 10.97 9.45 -17.83
N GLY A 16 11.10 8.24 -17.30
CA GLY A 16 11.13 6.98 -18.03
C GLY A 16 12.41 6.19 -17.76
N PRO A 17 12.43 4.89 -18.13
CA PRO A 17 13.58 4.03 -17.91
C PRO A 17 14.83 4.52 -18.63
N GLN A 18 15.97 4.51 -17.93
CA GLN A 18 17.29 4.79 -18.47
C GLN A 18 18.11 3.50 -18.54
N LEU A 19 18.83 3.28 -19.65
CA LEU A 19 19.66 2.12 -19.87
C LEU A 19 21.11 2.41 -19.50
N GLY A 20 21.72 1.56 -18.68
CA GLY A 20 23.10 1.70 -18.22
C GLY A 20 23.33 2.98 -17.40
N GLY A 21 24.61 3.34 -17.23
CA GLY A 21 25.01 4.53 -16.48
C GLY A 21 25.09 4.31 -14.97
N TYR A 22 25.07 5.42 -14.24
CA TYR A 22 25.37 5.47 -12.82
C TYR A 22 24.37 6.38 -12.09
N LEU A 23 23.78 5.89 -11.01
CA LEU A 23 22.94 6.67 -10.11
C LEU A 23 23.73 7.01 -8.85
N MET A 24 23.89 8.29 -8.57
CA MET A 24 24.61 8.76 -7.39
C MET A 24 23.79 8.60 -6.13
N VAL A 25 24.43 8.24 -5.03
CA VAL A 25 23.88 8.27 -3.66
C VAL A 25 24.89 9.01 -2.77
N GLU A 26 24.40 10.05 -2.09
CA GLU A 26 25.21 10.92 -1.25
C GLU A 26 24.53 11.10 0.13
N ASP A 27 25.18 10.61 1.18
CA ASP A 27 24.66 10.70 2.56
C ASP A 27 23.23 10.19 2.75
N GLY A 28 22.90 9.09 2.07
CA GLY A 28 21.60 8.45 2.19
C GLY A 28 20.51 9.05 1.29
N VAL A 29 20.82 10.02 0.43
CA VAL A 29 19.89 10.60 -0.52
C VAL A 29 20.34 10.37 -1.97
N PHE A 30 19.36 10.33 -2.90
CA PHE A 30 19.67 10.24 -4.32
C PHE A 30 20.36 11.51 -4.83
N GLY A 31 21.46 11.32 -5.59
CA GLY A 31 22.01 12.30 -6.50
C GLY A 31 21.44 12.15 -7.91
N ALA A 32 22.15 12.74 -8.90
CA ALA A 32 21.76 12.65 -10.30
C ALA A 32 22.15 11.29 -10.91
N TRP A 33 21.36 10.83 -11.89
CA TRP A 33 21.82 9.80 -12.83
C TRP A 33 22.76 10.43 -13.87
N GLN A 34 23.83 9.72 -14.24
CA GLN A 34 24.78 10.15 -15.26
C GLN A 34 25.28 8.98 -16.11
N ALA A 35 25.67 9.25 -17.34
CA ALA A 35 26.18 8.23 -18.27
C ALA A 35 27.64 7.87 -18.01
N ASP A 36 28.45 8.86 -17.60
CA ASP A 36 29.89 8.72 -17.40
C ASP A 36 30.19 8.13 -16.03
N GLU A 37 31.24 7.31 -15.95
CA GLU A 37 31.70 6.69 -14.71
C GLU A 37 32.21 7.75 -13.72
N PRO A 38 31.64 7.81 -12.49
CA PRO A 38 32.09 8.74 -11.47
C PRO A 38 33.39 8.25 -10.79
N SER A 39 34.06 9.18 -10.11
CA SER A 39 35.31 8.90 -9.37
C SER A 39 35.11 8.48 -7.91
N CYS A 40 33.96 7.90 -7.56
CA CYS A 40 33.65 7.39 -6.23
C CYS A 40 33.55 5.87 -6.20
N GLU A 41 33.24 5.29 -5.03
CA GLU A 41 32.92 3.87 -4.91
C GLU A 41 31.76 3.51 -5.84
N ILE A 42 31.85 2.36 -6.50
CA ILE A 42 30.79 1.85 -7.39
C ILE A 42 30.25 0.54 -6.80
N LYS A 43 28.94 0.52 -6.53
CA LYS A 43 28.19 -0.71 -6.27
C LYS A 43 27.72 -1.24 -7.62
N ASP A 44 28.31 -2.32 -8.09
CA ASP A 44 28.08 -2.89 -9.44
C ASP A 44 26.96 -3.92 -9.41
N TYR A 45 25.81 -3.56 -9.96
CA TYR A 45 24.63 -4.39 -10.20
C TYR A 45 24.42 -4.67 -11.70
N THR A 46 25.50 -4.84 -12.45
CA THR A 46 25.41 -5.29 -13.85
C THR A 46 24.64 -6.61 -13.92
N GLY A 47 23.67 -6.70 -14.80
CA GLY A 47 22.72 -7.82 -14.87
C GLY A 47 21.43 -7.58 -14.04
N SER A 48 21.25 -6.38 -13.49
CA SER A 48 20.08 -6.05 -12.65
C SER A 48 19.46 -4.71 -13.05
N TRP A 49 18.27 -4.46 -12.52
CA TRP A 49 17.50 -3.24 -12.67
C TRP A 49 17.29 -2.54 -11.34
N ILE A 50 17.38 -1.22 -11.34
CA ILE A 50 17.14 -0.38 -10.16
C ILE A 50 15.77 0.31 -10.30
N ALA A 51 14.92 0.09 -9.30
CA ALA A 51 13.61 0.74 -9.20
C ALA A 51 13.47 1.49 -7.88
N PRO A 52 12.56 2.49 -7.78
CA PRO A 52 12.24 3.10 -6.50
C PRO A 52 11.81 2.04 -5.49
N GLY A 53 12.05 2.28 -4.21
CA GLY A 53 11.46 1.47 -3.16
C GLY A 53 9.93 1.46 -3.25
N MET A 54 9.33 0.29 -3.03
CA MET A 54 7.89 0.12 -3.19
C MET A 54 7.12 0.75 -2.03
N VAL A 55 5.90 1.21 -2.32
CA VAL A 55 5.01 1.94 -1.42
C VAL A 55 3.71 1.16 -1.26
N ASP A 56 3.45 0.64 -0.06
CA ASP A 56 2.22 -0.08 0.25
C ASP A 56 1.25 0.81 1.03
N THR A 57 0.17 1.22 0.39
CA THR A 57 -0.82 2.12 1.00
C THR A 57 -2.00 1.40 1.62
N HIS A 58 -1.96 0.04 1.68
CA HIS A 58 -3.00 -0.77 2.30
C HIS A 58 -2.43 -2.11 2.77
N ILE A 59 -2.10 -2.20 4.06
CA ILE A 59 -1.50 -3.37 4.69
C ILE A 59 -1.77 -3.40 6.20
N HIS A 60 -2.28 -4.51 6.70
CA HIS A 60 -2.74 -4.69 8.09
C HIS A 60 -1.70 -5.27 9.04
N GLY A 61 -0.55 -5.61 8.55
CA GLY A 61 0.52 -6.16 9.36
C GLY A 61 1.44 -7.08 8.58
N PHE A 62 2.49 -7.55 9.26
CA PHE A 62 3.47 -8.44 8.67
C PHE A 62 4.24 -9.18 9.77
N TYR A 63 4.76 -10.37 9.45
CA TYR A 63 5.68 -11.14 10.29
C TYR A 63 5.16 -11.38 11.71
N SER A 64 3.91 -11.86 11.81
CA SER A 64 3.17 -12.17 13.03
C SER A 64 2.69 -10.98 13.88
N HIS A 65 2.79 -9.75 13.36
CA HIS A 65 2.30 -8.55 14.03
C HIS A 65 1.20 -7.87 13.22
N SER A 66 0.13 -7.44 13.89
CA SER A 66 -0.93 -6.63 13.31
C SER A 66 -0.76 -5.17 13.68
N THR A 67 -1.17 -4.28 12.77
CA THR A 67 -1.16 -2.83 13.01
C THR A 67 -2.10 -2.39 14.14
N THR A 68 -3.01 -3.28 14.58
CA THR A 68 -3.97 -3.03 15.66
C THR A 68 -3.65 -3.79 16.95
N ASP A 69 -2.46 -4.37 17.07
CA ASP A 69 -2.04 -5.06 18.30
C ASP A 69 -1.64 -4.10 19.43
N ASN A 70 -1.66 -2.79 19.19
CA ASN A 70 -1.19 -1.76 20.13
C ASN A 70 0.27 -1.98 20.58
N ASP A 71 1.09 -2.49 19.68
CA ASP A 71 2.47 -2.89 19.90
C ASP A 71 3.44 -2.11 19.00
N PRO A 72 4.06 -1.02 19.47
CA PRO A 72 5.03 -0.26 18.69
C PRO A 72 6.26 -1.07 18.24
N GLU A 73 6.71 -2.06 19.03
CA GLU A 73 7.82 -2.93 18.66
C GLU A 73 7.42 -3.87 17.51
N GLY A 74 6.21 -4.40 17.54
CA GLY A 74 5.65 -5.21 16.45
C GLY A 74 5.50 -4.42 15.13
N ILE A 75 5.18 -3.13 15.19
CA ILE A 75 5.20 -2.23 14.04
C ILE A 75 6.61 -2.08 13.46
N ASP A 76 7.65 -2.00 14.30
CA ASP A 76 9.04 -1.89 13.86
C ASP A 76 9.57 -3.21 13.28
N ILE A 77 9.16 -4.34 13.84
CA ILE A 77 9.44 -5.68 13.26
C ILE A 77 8.80 -5.79 11.88
N SER A 78 7.52 -5.45 11.76
CA SER A 78 6.81 -5.43 10.47
C SER A 78 7.51 -4.55 9.45
N SER A 79 7.91 -3.32 9.85
CA SER A 79 8.63 -2.38 8.99
C SER A 79 9.97 -2.94 8.50
N THR A 80 10.72 -3.60 9.39
CA THR A 80 12.02 -4.22 9.05
C THR A 80 11.85 -5.35 8.04
N GLU A 81 10.89 -6.22 8.27
CA GLU A 81 10.64 -7.37 7.40
C GLU A 81 10.00 -6.97 6.06
N LEU A 82 9.20 -5.90 6.02
CA LEU A 82 8.69 -5.31 4.78
C LEU A 82 9.82 -4.74 3.92
N ALA A 83 10.77 -4.01 4.54
CA ALA A 83 11.92 -3.47 3.82
C ALA A 83 12.76 -4.58 3.18
N ARG A 84 13.01 -5.68 3.88
CA ARG A 84 13.73 -6.85 3.34
C ARG A 84 13.01 -7.52 2.16
N ARG A 85 11.72 -7.18 1.93
CA ARG A 85 10.90 -7.67 0.80
C ARG A 85 10.56 -6.59 -0.22
N GLY A 86 11.28 -5.45 -0.17
CA GLY A 86 11.22 -4.40 -1.17
C GLY A 86 10.25 -3.28 -0.89
N THR A 87 9.40 -3.39 0.14
CA THR A 87 8.51 -2.29 0.55
C THR A 87 9.29 -1.35 1.48
N THR A 88 9.59 -0.15 1.01
CA THR A 88 10.39 0.84 1.76
C THR A 88 9.56 1.93 2.41
N SER A 89 8.29 2.06 2.00
CA SER A 89 7.33 2.99 2.56
C SER A 89 5.96 2.32 2.67
N TRP A 90 5.22 2.61 3.74
CA TRP A 90 3.92 2.00 3.93
C TRP A 90 2.96 2.85 4.77
N LEU A 91 1.68 2.56 4.67
CA LEU A 91 0.63 3.06 5.55
C LEU A 91 0.14 1.89 6.42
N PRO A 92 0.56 1.76 7.69
CA PRO A 92 -0.10 0.86 8.62
C PRO A 92 -1.61 1.07 8.57
N THR A 93 -2.37 0.00 8.28
CA THR A 93 -3.81 0.07 8.04
C THR A 93 -4.56 -0.60 9.19
N THR A 94 -5.49 0.12 9.82
CA THR A 94 -6.30 -0.43 10.92
C THR A 94 -7.42 -1.33 10.39
N PHE A 95 -7.93 -2.21 11.26
CA PHE A 95 -9.20 -2.94 11.05
C PHE A 95 -10.39 -2.21 11.65
N THR A 96 -11.61 -2.64 11.29
CA THR A 96 -12.84 -2.28 11.99
C THR A 96 -12.81 -2.79 13.43
N ASP A 97 -12.80 -1.88 14.40
CA ASP A 97 -12.85 -2.17 15.83
C ASP A 97 -13.60 -1.05 16.56
N GLY A 98 -13.68 -1.12 17.88
CA GLY A 98 -14.24 -0.07 18.72
C GLY A 98 -13.47 1.25 18.59
N VAL A 99 -14.16 2.37 18.88
CA VAL A 99 -13.56 3.71 18.74
C VAL A 99 -12.30 3.87 19.56
N GLU A 100 -12.26 3.40 20.80
CA GLU A 100 -11.08 3.49 21.66
C GLU A 100 -9.95 2.55 21.19
N GLN A 101 -10.28 1.34 20.69
CA GLN A 101 -9.28 0.40 20.17
C GLN A 101 -8.57 0.95 18.93
N ILE A 102 -9.31 1.56 18.00
CA ILE A 102 -8.70 2.24 16.82
C ILE A 102 -7.84 3.42 17.27
N LYS A 103 -8.28 4.18 18.26
CA LYS A 103 -7.52 5.29 18.82
C LYS A 103 -6.18 4.81 19.44
N ASP A 104 -6.22 3.72 20.22
CA ASP A 104 -5.03 3.14 20.81
C ASP A 104 -4.07 2.59 19.74
N ALA A 105 -4.60 1.96 18.68
CA ALA A 105 -3.81 1.51 17.54
C ALA A 105 -3.12 2.69 16.83
N CYS A 106 -3.84 3.78 16.57
CA CYS A 106 -3.27 4.99 15.97
C CYS A 106 -2.15 5.59 16.83
N ALA A 107 -2.34 5.61 18.16
CA ALA A 107 -1.33 6.10 19.10
C ALA A 107 -0.08 5.20 19.12
N ALA A 108 -0.25 3.86 19.07
CA ALA A 108 0.86 2.91 19.03
C ALA A 108 1.69 3.05 17.74
N ILE A 109 1.02 3.23 16.58
CA ILE A 109 1.70 3.48 15.30
C ILE A 109 2.47 4.81 15.35
N ALA A 110 1.88 5.87 15.90
CA ALA A 110 2.55 7.15 16.06
C ALA A 110 3.77 7.04 16.98
N GLN A 111 3.66 6.30 18.08
CA GLN A 111 4.75 6.04 19.02
C GLN A 111 5.90 5.27 18.34
N ALA A 112 5.61 4.26 17.51
CA ALA A 112 6.63 3.54 16.75
C ALA A 112 7.40 4.50 15.84
N ASP A 113 6.69 5.32 15.05
CA ASP A 113 7.30 6.28 14.13
C ASP A 113 8.18 7.31 14.85
N GLU A 114 7.72 7.88 15.96
CA GLU A 114 8.45 8.87 16.77
C GLU A 114 9.68 8.27 17.47
N GLY A 115 9.63 7.00 17.84
CA GLY A 115 10.71 6.29 18.51
C GLY A 115 11.90 5.95 17.62
N ARG A 116 11.75 6.04 16.30
CA ARG A 116 12.77 5.64 15.33
C ARG A 116 13.95 6.58 15.31
N GLY A 117 15.13 6.03 15.55
CA GLY A 117 16.38 6.77 15.40
C GLY A 117 16.85 6.87 13.94
N PRO A 118 17.90 7.66 13.68
CA PRO A 118 18.43 7.87 12.32
C PRO A 118 19.01 6.60 11.67
N ASP A 119 19.30 5.59 12.47
CA ASP A 119 19.87 4.31 12.02
C ASP A 119 18.79 3.25 11.75
N PHE A 120 17.49 3.60 11.88
CA PHE A 120 16.40 2.68 11.59
C PHE A 120 16.29 2.44 10.08
N CYS A 121 16.50 1.20 9.67
CA CYS A 121 16.53 0.78 8.26
C CYS A 121 15.31 -0.08 7.85
N GLY A 122 14.16 0.06 8.52
CA GLY A 122 12.89 -0.54 8.13
C GLY A 122 12.09 0.33 7.17
N ALA A 123 10.98 -0.22 6.64
CA ALA A 123 10.04 0.55 5.83
C ALA A 123 9.50 1.75 6.60
N ARG A 124 9.49 2.92 5.97
CA ARG A 124 9.09 4.18 6.59
C ARG A 124 7.57 4.25 6.72
N ILE A 125 7.07 4.65 7.87
CA ILE A 125 5.65 4.98 8.05
C ILE A 125 5.44 6.36 7.40
N GLN A 126 4.63 6.40 6.33
CA GLN A 126 4.34 7.65 5.62
C GLN A 126 3.00 8.28 6.04
N GLY A 127 2.26 7.59 6.87
CA GLY A 127 0.96 7.96 7.41
C GLY A 127 0.22 6.73 7.91
N ILE A 128 -1.05 6.89 8.29
CA ILE A 128 -1.95 5.82 8.74
C ILE A 128 -3.15 5.77 7.80
N TYR A 129 -3.61 4.56 7.49
CA TYR A 129 -4.87 4.33 6.78
C TYR A 129 -5.90 3.70 7.73
N LEU A 130 -7.08 4.30 7.83
CA LEU A 130 -8.21 3.75 8.59
C LEU A 130 -9.09 2.94 7.64
N GLU A 131 -9.03 1.60 7.71
CA GLU A 131 -9.94 0.72 6.99
C GLU A 131 -11.10 0.28 7.90
N GLY A 132 -12.15 1.07 7.91
CA GLY A 132 -13.32 0.93 8.80
C GLY A 132 -13.28 1.92 9.97
N PRO A 133 -14.30 1.91 10.83
CA PRO A 133 -15.49 1.03 10.89
C PRO A 133 -16.70 1.52 10.08
N PHE A 134 -16.56 2.44 9.19
CA PHE A 134 -17.65 3.13 8.46
C PHE A 134 -18.18 2.29 7.27
N PHE A 135 -18.41 1.01 7.47
CA PHE A 135 -18.74 0.02 6.44
C PHE A 135 -20.16 -0.48 6.51
N THR A 136 -20.61 -1.17 5.44
CA THR A 136 -21.93 -1.77 5.41
C THR A 136 -21.92 -3.25 5.78
N MET A 137 -22.95 -3.71 6.48
CA MET A 137 -23.09 -5.11 6.88
C MET A 137 -23.07 -6.08 5.69
N LYS A 138 -23.63 -5.69 4.55
CA LYS A 138 -23.74 -6.55 3.36
C LYS A 138 -22.38 -6.92 2.77
N HIS A 139 -21.39 -6.06 2.89
CA HIS A 139 -20.06 -6.23 2.35
C HIS A 139 -18.99 -6.18 3.45
N VAL A 140 -19.36 -6.59 4.67
CA VAL A 140 -18.48 -6.55 5.84
C VAL A 140 -17.19 -7.36 5.65
N GLY A 141 -17.21 -8.43 4.85
CA GLY A 141 -16.03 -9.26 4.61
C GLY A 141 -15.48 -9.87 5.91
N ALA A 142 -14.20 -9.67 6.15
CA ALA A 142 -13.51 -10.10 7.37
C ALA A 142 -13.53 -9.04 8.49
N GLN A 143 -14.18 -7.89 8.29
CA GLN A 143 -14.30 -6.84 9.30
C GLN A 143 -15.27 -7.26 10.42
N ASN A 144 -15.07 -6.78 11.66
CA ASN A 144 -15.94 -7.14 12.79
C ASN A 144 -17.28 -6.38 12.72
N PRO A 145 -18.40 -7.05 12.46
CA PRO A 145 -19.69 -6.39 12.28
C PRO A 145 -20.24 -5.70 13.55
N ALA A 146 -19.72 -6.04 14.73
CA ALA A 146 -20.18 -5.46 15.99
C ALA A 146 -19.81 -3.99 16.15
N TYR A 147 -18.82 -3.50 15.40
CA TYR A 147 -18.29 -2.15 15.52
C TYR A 147 -18.65 -1.23 14.33
N LEU A 148 -19.49 -1.69 13.40
CA LEU A 148 -19.91 -0.86 12.26
C LEU A 148 -20.71 0.34 12.73
N ILE A 149 -20.27 1.55 12.37
CA ILE A 149 -20.93 2.82 12.68
C ILE A 149 -21.02 3.70 11.42
N ASP A 150 -21.82 4.75 11.47
CA ASP A 150 -21.87 5.73 10.39
C ASP A 150 -20.64 6.64 10.39
N PRO A 151 -20.20 7.14 9.23
CA PRO A 151 -19.10 8.07 9.11
C PRO A 151 -19.28 9.30 10.01
N SER A 152 -18.25 9.62 10.80
CA SER A 152 -18.27 10.73 11.76
C SER A 152 -16.95 11.48 11.75
N GLU A 153 -17.00 12.78 11.43
CA GLU A 153 -15.84 13.67 11.53
C GLU A 153 -15.35 13.81 12.98
N GLU A 154 -16.28 13.85 13.96
CA GLU A 154 -15.93 13.97 15.38
C GLU A 154 -15.12 12.75 15.87
N VAL A 155 -15.49 11.53 15.43
CA VAL A 155 -14.75 10.31 15.77
C VAL A 155 -13.41 10.29 15.07
N PHE A 156 -13.37 10.68 13.78
CA PHE A 156 -12.12 10.81 13.04
C PHE A 156 -11.12 11.77 13.72
N ASP A 157 -11.60 12.92 14.19
CA ASP A 157 -10.74 13.92 14.83
C ASP A 157 -10.09 13.39 16.13
N GLN A 158 -10.77 12.52 16.89
CA GLN A 158 -10.20 11.86 18.06
C GLN A 158 -9.06 10.91 17.66
N TRP A 159 -9.23 10.16 16.57
CA TRP A 159 -8.17 9.28 16.03
C TRP A 159 -7.01 10.07 15.46
N GLN A 160 -7.29 11.16 14.74
CA GLN A 160 -6.26 12.04 14.18
C GLN A 160 -5.40 12.70 15.25
N GLU A 161 -6.02 13.10 16.37
CA GLU A 161 -5.29 13.63 17.54
C GLU A 161 -4.38 12.54 18.14
N ALA A 162 -4.89 11.33 18.37
CA ALA A 162 -4.11 10.21 18.90
C ALA A 162 -2.98 9.77 17.96
N ALA A 163 -3.20 9.86 16.66
CA ALA A 163 -2.20 9.62 15.61
C ALA A 163 -1.14 10.73 15.49
N GLY A 164 -1.25 11.82 16.27
CA GLY A 164 -0.38 12.98 16.09
C GLY A 164 -0.45 13.60 14.69
N GLY A 165 -1.64 13.60 14.07
CA GLY A 165 -1.84 14.14 12.72
C GLY A 165 -1.43 13.21 11.56
N ARG A 166 -1.14 11.94 11.81
CA ARG A 166 -0.58 11.01 10.81
C ARG A 166 -1.61 10.28 9.95
N ILE A 167 -2.91 10.39 10.20
CA ILE A 167 -3.91 9.74 9.35
C ILE A 167 -3.97 10.50 8.03
N VAL A 168 -3.65 9.81 6.92
CA VAL A 168 -3.65 10.39 5.57
C VAL A 168 -4.76 9.81 4.70
N LYS A 169 -5.39 8.70 5.14
CA LYS A 169 -6.42 8.02 4.38
C LYS A 169 -7.44 7.37 5.31
N SER A 170 -8.73 7.38 4.90
CA SER A 170 -9.82 6.70 5.61
C SER A 170 -10.83 6.13 4.63
N ALA A 171 -11.30 4.90 4.88
CA ALA A 171 -12.31 4.24 4.06
C ALA A 171 -13.71 4.37 4.65
N MET A 172 -14.72 4.39 3.75
CA MET A 172 -16.13 4.35 4.11
C MET A 172 -16.98 3.69 3.03
N ALA A 173 -18.14 3.20 3.41
CA ALA A 173 -19.22 2.82 2.49
C ALA A 173 -19.99 4.07 2.08
N ALA A 174 -20.11 4.34 0.78
CA ALA A 174 -20.66 5.59 0.28
C ALA A 174 -22.18 5.73 0.47
N GLU A 175 -22.89 4.63 0.70
CA GLU A 175 -24.34 4.60 1.02
C GLU A 175 -24.68 4.86 2.49
N ARG A 176 -23.66 4.94 3.38
CA ARG A 176 -23.91 5.19 4.82
C ARG A 176 -24.35 6.63 5.05
N ASP A 177 -25.18 6.80 6.08
CA ASP A 177 -25.63 8.12 6.49
C ASP A 177 -24.43 9.02 6.84
N GLY A 178 -24.38 10.22 6.26
CA GLY A 178 -23.29 11.18 6.46
C GLY A 178 -22.04 10.96 5.57
N ALA A 179 -21.99 9.94 4.71
CA ALA A 179 -20.81 9.62 3.90
C ALA A 179 -20.28 10.79 3.05
N ALA A 180 -21.15 11.49 2.32
CA ALA A 180 -20.74 12.65 1.52
C ALA A 180 -20.23 13.82 2.39
N ALA A 181 -20.85 14.06 3.55
CA ALA A 181 -20.37 15.09 4.48
C ALA A 181 -19.00 14.74 5.08
N TYR A 182 -18.79 13.47 5.42
CA TYR A 182 -17.51 12.96 5.87
C TYR A 182 -16.41 13.12 4.80
N ALA A 183 -16.69 12.74 3.55
CA ALA A 183 -15.76 12.93 2.44
C ALA A 183 -15.37 14.40 2.26
N ALA A 184 -16.33 15.32 2.35
CA ALA A 184 -16.07 16.75 2.25
C ALA A 184 -15.20 17.27 3.41
N ALA A 185 -15.47 16.83 4.64
CA ALA A 185 -14.69 17.20 5.82
C ALA A 185 -13.24 16.69 5.73
N LEU A 186 -13.02 15.44 5.33
CA LEU A 186 -11.68 14.87 5.16
C LEU A 186 -10.91 15.52 4.02
N ASN A 187 -11.56 15.77 2.89
CA ASN A 187 -10.96 16.50 1.77
C ASN A 187 -10.47 17.89 2.19
N ALA A 188 -11.24 18.60 3.00
CA ALA A 188 -10.84 19.91 3.55
C ALA A 188 -9.62 19.83 4.49
N LYS A 189 -9.38 18.66 5.09
CA LYS A 189 -8.22 18.35 5.95
C LYS A 189 -7.03 17.79 5.15
N GLY A 190 -7.16 17.60 3.84
CA GLY A 190 -6.15 16.99 2.98
C GLY A 190 -6.01 15.47 3.16
N VAL A 191 -7.01 14.81 3.75
CA VAL A 191 -7.04 13.37 3.98
C VAL A 191 -7.83 12.70 2.86
N VAL A 192 -7.28 11.64 2.29
CA VAL A 192 -7.91 10.84 1.22
C VAL A 192 -9.09 10.06 1.78
N THR A 193 -10.27 10.21 1.17
CA THR A 193 -11.41 9.33 1.44
C THR A 193 -11.50 8.25 0.38
N SER A 194 -11.55 6.97 0.82
CA SER A 194 -11.65 5.79 -0.04
C SER A 194 -13.01 5.12 0.11
N ILE A 195 -13.62 4.69 -0.99
CA ILE A 195 -14.88 3.95 -1.00
C ILE A 195 -14.57 2.45 -0.95
N GLY A 196 -14.99 1.78 0.12
CA GLY A 196 -14.76 0.35 0.33
C GLY A 196 -15.80 -0.29 1.21
N HIS A 197 -15.90 -1.63 1.22
CA HIS A 197 -16.89 -2.40 1.97
C HIS A 197 -18.31 -1.84 1.85
N SER A 198 -18.71 -1.57 0.59
CA SER A 198 -19.85 -0.72 0.24
C SER A 198 -20.80 -1.41 -0.73
N ASP A 199 -22.09 -1.32 -0.46
CA ASP A 199 -23.17 -1.72 -1.38
C ASP A 199 -23.76 -0.50 -2.12
N ALA A 200 -23.00 0.59 -2.21
CA ALA A 200 -23.45 1.81 -2.84
C ALA A 200 -23.91 1.59 -4.30
N THR A 201 -24.93 2.32 -4.68
CA THR A 201 -25.30 2.55 -6.06
C THR A 201 -24.24 3.40 -6.76
N TYR A 202 -24.29 3.43 -8.08
CA TYR A 202 -23.42 4.33 -8.85
C TYR A 202 -23.60 5.80 -8.43
N ASP A 203 -24.84 6.25 -8.28
CA ASP A 203 -25.15 7.65 -7.93
C ASP A 203 -24.65 8.02 -6.52
N GLU A 204 -24.73 7.12 -5.55
CA GLU A 204 -24.15 7.32 -4.20
C GLU A 204 -22.62 7.43 -4.25
N CYS A 205 -21.94 6.61 -5.05
CA CYS A 205 -20.50 6.75 -5.28
C CYS A 205 -20.16 8.10 -5.91
N ILE A 206 -20.90 8.54 -6.94
CA ILE A 206 -20.68 9.84 -7.58
C ILE A 206 -20.95 11.00 -6.60
N ALA A 207 -21.93 10.88 -5.71
CA ALA A 207 -22.16 11.87 -4.67
C ALA A 207 -20.97 11.98 -3.70
N ALA A 208 -20.40 10.84 -3.27
CA ALA A 208 -19.20 10.82 -2.42
C ALA A 208 -17.97 11.39 -3.14
N ILE A 209 -17.77 11.07 -4.43
CA ILE A 209 -16.67 11.59 -5.25
C ILE A 209 -16.79 13.11 -5.43
N ASN A 210 -17.99 13.62 -5.75
CA ASN A 210 -18.24 15.05 -5.87
C ASN A 210 -18.01 15.80 -4.54
N ALA A 211 -18.10 15.09 -3.43
CA ALA A 211 -17.80 15.62 -2.09
C ALA A 211 -16.31 15.51 -1.73
N GLY A 212 -15.49 14.81 -2.51
CA GLY A 212 -14.04 14.74 -2.33
C GLY A 212 -13.45 13.34 -2.12
N ALA A 213 -14.28 12.26 -2.15
CA ALA A 213 -13.72 10.91 -2.17
C ALA A 213 -12.93 10.69 -3.46
N SER A 214 -11.71 10.14 -3.34
CA SER A 214 -10.77 10.07 -4.46
C SER A 214 -10.13 8.70 -4.68
N CYS A 215 -10.52 7.69 -3.88
CA CYS A 215 -9.96 6.35 -3.98
C CYS A 215 -11.06 5.28 -3.83
N PHE A 216 -10.80 4.09 -4.37
CA PHE A 216 -11.59 2.88 -4.16
C PHE A 216 -10.70 1.81 -3.51
N THR A 217 -11.13 1.28 -2.36
CA THR A 217 -10.42 0.29 -1.57
C THR A 217 -10.50 -1.07 -2.23
N HIS A 218 -9.36 -1.78 -2.41
CA HIS A 218 -9.23 -3.15 -2.95
C HIS A 218 -10.33 -3.54 -3.94
N THR A 219 -10.45 -2.77 -5.04
CA THR A 219 -11.50 -2.86 -6.06
C THR A 219 -11.86 -4.30 -6.41
N TYR A 220 -13.16 -4.59 -6.51
CA TYR A 220 -13.88 -5.86 -6.60
C TYR A 220 -14.17 -6.56 -5.26
N ASN A 221 -13.31 -6.45 -4.26
CA ASN A 221 -13.48 -7.12 -2.98
C ASN A 221 -14.36 -6.27 -2.05
N GLY A 222 -15.32 -6.90 -1.39
CA GLY A 222 -16.21 -6.19 -0.48
C GLY A 222 -16.99 -5.02 -1.12
N GLN A 223 -17.39 -5.13 -2.39
CA GLN A 223 -18.03 -4.05 -3.15
C GLN A 223 -19.21 -4.55 -3.98
N ARG A 224 -20.22 -3.67 -4.18
CA ARG A 224 -21.26 -3.93 -5.18
C ARG A 224 -20.64 -4.05 -6.57
N GLY A 225 -20.84 -5.21 -7.22
CA GLY A 225 -20.28 -5.53 -8.53
C GLY A 225 -20.89 -4.73 -9.67
N LEU A 226 -20.20 -4.73 -10.81
CA LEU A 226 -20.67 -4.09 -12.05
C LEU A 226 -21.87 -4.81 -12.64
N HIS A 227 -22.98 -4.10 -12.82
CA HIS A 227 -24.12 -4.53 -13.63
C HIS A 227 -24.48 -3.43 -14.63
N HIS A 228 -24.86 -3.80 -15.87
CA HIS A 228 -25.04 -2.85 -16.97
C HIS A 228 -26.17 -1.81 -16.79
N ARG A 229 -27.08 -1.99 -15.84
CA ARG A 229 -28.14 -1.03 -15.48
C ARG A 229 -27.94 -0.37 -14.12
N GLU A 230 -27.11 -0.94 -13.26
CA GLU A 230 -26.71 -0.38 -11.97
C GLU A 230 -25.22 -0.70 -11.79
N PRO A 231 -24.33 0.20 -12.23
CA PRO A 231 -22.90 -0.11 -12.28
C PRO A 231 -22.26 -0.35 -10.90
N GLY A 232 -22.87 0.14 -9.83
CA GLY A 232 -22.40 -0.03 -8.47
C GLY A 232 -21.02 0.57 -8.22
N VAL A 233 -20.37 0.13 -7.15
CA VAL A 233 -19.06 0.62 -6.72
C VAL A 233 -17.98 0.29 -7.78
N VAL A 234 -17.97 -0.95 -8.28
CA VAL A 234 -16.98 -1.38 -9.30
C VAL A 234 -17.14 -0.56 -10.59
N GLY A 235 -18.39 -0.31 -11.02
CA GLY A 235 -18.63 0.53 -12.20
C GLY A 235 -18.23 1.98 -11.99
N ALA A 236 -18.44 2.54 -10.80
CA ALA A 236 -17.97 3.86 -10.46
C ALA A 236 -16.42 3.92 -10.50
N ALA A 237 -15.73 2.94 -9.90
CA ALA A 237 -14.28 2.85 -9.96
C ALA A 237 -13.73 2.84 -11.39
N MET A 238 -14.38 2.11 -12.29
CA MET A 238 -13.96 1.98 -13.70
C MET A 238 -14.26 3.20 -14.55
N SER A 239 -15.27 4.02 -14.21
CA SER A 239 -15.77 5.11 -15.05
C SER A 239 -15.40 6.53 -14.56
N THR A 240 -14.71 6.67 -13.44
CA THR A 240 -14.25 7.95 -12.88
C THR A 240 -12.72 8.07 -13.00
N PRO A 241 -12.19 8.57 -14.12
CA PRO A 241 -10.76 8.54 -14.41
C PRO A 241 -9.91 9.37 -13.42
N GLU A 242 -10.50 10.34 -12.74
CA GLU A 242 -9.84 11.22 -11.76
C GLU A 242 -9.59 10.58 -10.40
N THR A 243 -10.24 9.44 -10.10
CA THR A 243 -10.06 8.72 -8.83
C THR A 243 -9.03 7.60 -8.97
N TYR A 244 -8.53 7.10 -7.84
CA TYR A 244 -7.65 5.93 -7.79
C TYR A 244 -8.42 4.65 -7.48
N ALA A 245 -7.93 3.51 -7.95
CA ALA A 245 -8.49 2.20 -7.66
C ALA A 245 -7.39 1.26 -7.16
N GLU A 246 -7.46 0.82 -5.90
CA GLU A 246 -6.57 -0.18 -5.36
C GLU A 246 -6.89 -1.56 -5.92
N ILE A 247 -5.86 -2.38 -6.10
CA ILE A 247 -5.99 -3.74 -6.61
C ILE A 247 -4.99 -4.70 -5.96
N ILE A 248 -5.47 -5.87 -5.53
CA ILE A 248 -4.65 -6.97 -5.02
C ILE A 248 -4.29 -7.89 -6.18
N CYS A 249 -3.00 -8.00 -6.48
CA CYS A 249 -2.51 -8.75 -7.64
C CYS A 249 -1.89 -10.11 -7.26
N ASP A 250 -2.59 -10.88 -6.43
CA ASP A 250 -2.19 -12.24 -6.04
C ASP A 250 -2.79 -13.35 -6.91
N GLY A 251 -3.73 -13.00 -7.81
CA GLY A 251 -4.47 -13.94 -8.68
C GLY A 251 -5.49 -14.81 -7.94
N LYS A 252 -5.72 -14.53 -6.65
CA LYS A 252 -6.65 -15.24 -5.75
C LYS A 252 -7.84 -14.34 -5.38
N HIS A 253 -7.56 -13.13 -4.87
CA HIS A 253 -8.57 -12.11 -4.59
C HIS A 253 -9.23 -11.62 -5.87
N VAL A 254 -8.43 -11.42 -6.92
CA VAL A 254 -8.92 -10.94 -8.22
C VAL A 254 -8.31 -11.78 -9.34
N ASN A 255 -9.18 -12.29 -10.23
CA ASN A 255 -8.72 -13.01 -11.41
C ASN A 255 -7.92 -12.08 -12.34
N PRO A 256 -6.78 -12.53 -12.92
CA PRO A 256 -5.97 -11.70 -13.83
C PRO A 256 -6.75 -11.05 -14.98
N ALA A 257 -7.81 -11.68 -15.48
CA ALA A 257 -8.67 -11.09 -16.51
C ALA A 257 -9.45 -9.86 -16.00
N ALA A 258 -9.89 -9.88 -14.72
CA ALA A 258 -10.57 -8.75 -14.10
C ALA A 258 -9.58 -7.61 -13.78
N ILE A 259 -8.35 -7.94 -13.34
CA ILE A 259 -7.26 -6.97 -13.19
C ILE A 259 -6.98 -6.26 -14.50
N LYS A 260 -6.85 -7.03 -15.60
CA LYS A 260 -6.67 -6.47 -16.95
C LYS A 260 -7.80 -5.55 -17.36
N ALA A 261 -9.05 -5.92 -17.08
CA ALA A 261 -10.22 -5.11 -17.41
C ALA A 261 -10.23 -3.79 -16.62
N LEU A 262 -9.90 -3.82 -15.32
CA LEU A 262 -9.76 -2.61 -14.51
C LEU A 262 -8.67 -1.70 -15.06
N LEU A 263 -7.49 -2.25 -15.33
CA LEU A 263 -6.36 -1.48 -15.85
C LEU A 263 -6.67 -0.82 -17.20
N GLN A 264 -7.42 -1.50 -18.08
CA GLN A 264 -7.85 -0.93 -19.36
C GLN A 264 -8.88 0.18 -19.20
N ALA A 265 -9.81 0.06 -18.24
CA ALA A 265 -10.83 1.07 -17.98
C ALA A 265 -10.26 2.29 -17.25
N LYS A 266 -9.44 2.06 -16.23
CA LYS A 266 -8.92 3.09 -15.31
C LYS A 266 -7.63 3.75 -15.79
N GLY A 267 -6.79 3.01 -16.51
CA GLY A 267 -5.41 3.38 -16.80
C GLY A 267 -4.47 3.10 -15.63
N TRP A 268 -3.21 2.81 -15.96
CA TRP A 268 -2.20 2.46 -14.95
C TRP A 268 -1.89 3.61 -13.98
N GLN A 269 -2.03 4.85 -14.45
CA GLN A 269 -1.75 6.06 -13.64
C GLN A 269 -2.68 6.22 -12.44
N HIS A 270 -3.81 5.52 -12.43
CA HIS A 270 -4.82 5.56 -11.38
C HIS A 270 -5.16 4.17 -10.81
N THR A 271 -4.37 3.15 -11.16
CA THR A 271 -4.50 1.80 -10.60
C THR A 271 -3.36 1.57 -9.61
N VAL A 272 -3.70 1.44 -8.34
CA VAL A 272 -2.77 1.33 -7.21
C VAL A 272 -2.59 -0.14 -6.85
N LEU A 273 -1.38 -0.68 -7.00
CA LEU A 273 -1.07 -2.01 -6.50
C LEU A 273 -0.88 -1.93 -4.99
N ILE A 274 -1.65 -2.75 -4.27
CA ILE A 274 -1.59 -2.88 -2.81
C ILE A 274 -1.47 -4.36 -2.43
N THR A 275 -1.14 -4.63 -1.19
CA THR A 275 -1.09 -6.03 -0.71
C THR A 275 -2.34 -6.46 0.03
N ASP A 276 -2.93 -5.61 0.86
CA ASP A 276 -3.95 -6.01 1.83
C ASP A 276 -3.46 -7.22 2.67
N CYS A 277 -2.16 -7.19 2.99
CA CYS A 277 -1.50 -8.28 3.69
C CYS A 277 -1.81 -8.24 5.18
N LEU A 278 -2.07 -9.42 5.74
CA LEU A 278 -2.32 -9.60 7.17
C LEU A 278 -1.04 -9.86 7.95
N GLY A 279 -1.13 -9.81 9.28
CA GLY A 279 -0.02 -10.12 10.18
C GLY A 279 0.66 -11.47 9.93
N CYS A 280 -0.04 -12.47 9.37
CA CYS A 280 0.54 -13.74 8.97
C CYS A 280 1.42 -13.69 7.71
N GLY A 281 1.48 -12.55 7.00
CA GLY A 281 2.38 -12.39 5.86
C GLY A 281 3.84 -12.61 6.24
N GLY A 282 4.59 -13.31 5.38
CA GLY A 282 5.99 -13.68 5.65
C GLY A 282 6.19 -14.86 6.60
N MET A 283 5.12 -15.41 7.17
CA MET A 283 5.17 -16.55 8.10
C MET A 283 4.93 -17.87 7.36
N PRO A 284 5.30 -19.04 7.96
CA PRO A 284 4.92 -20.35 7.45
C PRO A 284 3.39 -20.57 7.46
N GLU A 285 2.90 -21.57 6.72
CA GLU A 285 1.51 -21.99 6.81
C GLU A 285 1.15 -22.42 8.26
N GLY A 286 -0.03 -22.01 8.72
CA GLY A 286 -0.46 -22.27 10.10
C GLY A 286 -1.65 -21.43 10.53
N SER A 287 -1.95 -21.50 11.83
CA SER A 287 -3.00 -20.70 12.48
C SER A 287 -2.37 -19.48 13.15
N TYR A 288 -2.99 -18.31 12.95
CA TYR A 288 -2.54 -17.03 13.46
C TYR A 288 -3.71 -16.22 13.99
N THR A 289 -3.41 -15.14 14.68
CA THR A 289 -4.38 -14.09 15.02
C THR A 289 -3.96 -12.81 14.28
N SER A 290 -4.88 -12.13 13.65
CA SER A 290 -4.63 -10.84 12.98
C SER A 290 -5.84 -9.94 13.18
N GLY A 291 -5.62 -8.71 13.70
CA GLY A 291 -6.70 -7.78 14.01
C GLY A 291 -7.76 -8.37 14.95
N GLY A 292 -7.36 -9.16 15.93
CA GLY A 292 -8.28 -9.85 16.86
C GLY A 292 -9.07 -11.01 16.26
N MET A 293 -8.79 -11.41 15.01
CA MET A 293 -9.45 -12.52 14.31
C MET A 293 -8.54 -13.73 14.24
N ASP A 294 -9.11 -14.92 14.45
CA ASP A 294 -8.41 -16.18 14.18
C ASP A 294 -8.40 -16.44 12.67
N VAL A 295 -7.22 -16.60 12.10
CA VAL A 295 -7.00 -16.85 10.68
C VAL A 295 -6.15 -18.08 10.44
N ILE A 296 -6.35 -18.72 9.31
CA ILE A 296 -5.56 -19.88 8.85
C ILE A 296 -4.86 -19.47 7.55
N MET A 297 -3.53 -19.42 7.60
CA MET A 297 -2.71 -19.24 6.40
C MET A 297 -2.48 -20.58 5.72
N LYS A 298 -2.95 -20.70 4.50
CA LYS A 298 -2.81 -21.89 3.67
C LYS A 298 -2.88 -21.54 2.18
N ASP A 299 -2.05 -22.20 1.36
CA ASP A 299 -2.02 -22.03 -0.11
C ASP A 299 -1.79 -20.56 -0.53
N ASN A 300 -0.93 -19.84 0.20
CA ASN A 300 -0.65 -18.41 0.04
C ASN A 300 -1.90 -17.51 0.14
N LEU A 301 -2.82 -17.85 1.04
CA LEU A 301 -4.01 -17.07 1.39
C LEU A 301 -4.22 -17.11 2.89
N CYS A 302 -4.79 -16.05 3.45
CA CYS A 302 -5.37 -16.05 4.79
C CYS A 302 -6.89 -16.25 4.71
N TRP A 303 -7.37 -17.27 5.41
CA TRP A 303 -8.78 -17.59 5.56
C TRP A 303 -9.23 -17.24 6.98
N LEU A 304 -10.46 -16.77 7.16
CA LEU A 304 -11.08 -16.78 8.48
C LEU A 304 -11.11 -18.22 9.00
N ALA A 305 -11.05 -18.39 10.33
CA ALA A 305 -11.01 -19.71 10.97
C ALA A 305 -12.21 -20.62 10.62
N ASP A 306 -13.34 -20.04 10.15
CA ASP A 306 -14.48 -20.78 9.63
C ASP A 306 -14.25 -21.42 8.25
N GLY A 307 -13.15 -21.07 7.58
CA GLY A 307 -12.73 -21.58 6.27
C GLY A 307 -13.63 -21.18 5.10
N LYS A 308 -14.50 -20.16 5.27
CA LYS A 308 -15.47 -19.77 4.24
C LYS A 308 -15.11 -18.48 3.50
N SER A 309 -14.40 -17.58 4.18
CA SER A 309 -14.08 -16.27 3.64
C SER A 309 -12.57 -16.05 3.63
N ILE A 310 -12.06 -15.45 2.57
CA ILE A 310 -10.71 -14.91 2.54
C ILE A 310 -10.69 -13.72 3.51
N ALA A 311 -9.69 -13.70 4.40
CA ALA A 311 -9.54 -12.64 5.40
C ALA A 311 -8.64 -11.50 4.91
N GLY A 312 -7.72 -11.79 4.02
CA GLY A 312 -6.76 -10.89 3.42
C GLY A 312 -5.63 -11.66 2.77
N SER A 313 -4.66 -10.96 2.22
CA SER A 313 -3.55 -11.60 1.49
C SER A 313 -2.34 -11.90 2.37
N VAL A 314 -1.36 -12.56 1.77
CA VAL A 314 0.03 -12.69 2.24
C VAL A 314 1.00 -12.22 1.14
N LEU A 315 0.47 -11.41 0.23
CA LEU A 315 1.20 -10.90 -0.93
C LEU A 315 2.31 -9.95 -0.48
N THR A 316 3.43 -9.93 -1.21
CA THR A 316 4.39 -8.83 -1.18
C THR A 316 4.24 -7.98 -2.45
N LEU A 317 4.55 -6.68 -2.39
CA LEU A 317 4.46 -5.83 -3.58
C LEU A 317 5.38 -6.32 -4.71
N ALA A 318 6.58 -6.81 -4.37
CA ALA A 318 7.50 -7.39 -5.36
C ALA A 318 6.86 -8.56 -6.13
N GLN A 319 6.16 -9.45 -5.42
CA GLN A 319 5.43 -10.54 -6.07
C GLN A 319 4.24 -10.02 -6.89
N GLY A 320 3.53 -9.01 -6.43
CA GLY A 320 2.44 -8.37 -7.17
C GLY A 320 2.91 -7.74 -8.49
N VAL A 321 4.04 -7.02 -8.46
CA VAL A 321 4.71 -6.48 -9.66
C VAL A 321 5.05 -7.59 -10.64
N LYS A 322 5.71 -8.64 -10.15
CA LYS A 322 6.08 -9.80 -10.97
C LYS A 322 4.84 -10.46 -11.59
N ASN A 323 3.79 -10.69 -10.82
CA ASN A 323 2.55 -11.31 -11.28
C ASN A 323 1.92 -10.55 -12.46
N ILE A 324 1.82 -9.21 -12.37
CA ILE A 324 1.26 -8.37 -13.45
C ILE A 324 2.04 -8.56 -14.77
N VAL A 325 3.36 -8.65 -14.68
CA VAL A 325 4.24 -8.83 -15.85
C VAL A 325 4.14 -10.26 -16.38
N ASP A 326 4.21 -11.27 -15.52
CA ASP A 326 4.11 -12.69 -15.90
C ASP A 326 2.76 -13.02 -16.55
N TRP A 327 1.67 -12.38 -16.12
CA TRP A 327 0.34 -12.50 -16.75
C TRP A 327 0.20 -11.73 -18.07
N GLY A 328 1.22 -10.97 -18.48
CA GLY A 328 1.18 -10.13 -19.69
C GLY A 328 0.12 -9.02 -19.64
N ILE A 329 -0.16 -8.52 -18.45
CA ILE A 329 -1.13 -7.42 -18.22
C ILE A 329 -0.47 -6.06 -18.48
N ALA A 330 0.76 -5.86 -17.99
CA ALA A 330 1.51 -4.63 -18.19
C ALA A 330 3.02 -4.91 -18.32
N SER A 331 3.77 -3.93 -18.81
CA SER A 331 5.24 -3.97 -18.81
C SER A 331 5.82 -3.77 -17.40
N ALA A 332 7.08 -4.16 -17.20
CA ALA A 332 7.78 -3.96 -15.93
C ALA A 332 7.76 -2.48 -15.46
N ASP A 333 7.97 -1.53 -16.38
CA ASP A 333 7.91 -0.09 -16.06
C ASP A 333 6.53 0.31 -15.48
N ILE A 334 5.46 -0.14 -16.11
CA ILE A 334 4.10 0.15 -15.65
C ILE A 334 3.82 -0.53 -14.30
N ALA A 335 4.16 -1.81 -14.16
CA ALA A 335 3.91 -2.57 -12.94
C ALA A 335 4.68 -1.98 -11.74
N ILE A 336 5.94 -1.57 -11.93
CA ILE A 336 6.75 -0.88 -10.92
C ILE A 336 6.10 0.45 -10.54
N ARG A 337 5.65 1.27 -11.50
CA ARG A 337 4.98 2.54 -11.20
C ARG A 337 3.68 2.35 -10.42
N MET A 338 2.92 1.29 -10.71
CA MET A 338 1.71 0.95 -9.95
C MET A 338 2.00 0.56 -8.49
N ALA A 339 3.24 0.17 -8.16
CA ALA A 339 3.70 -0.18 -6.81
C ALA A 339 4.58 0.91 -6.16
N THR A 340 4.83 2.04 -6.82
CA THR A 340 5.75 3.08 -6.34
C THR A 340 5.13 4.49 -6.43
N GLU A 341 5.23 5.17 -7.56
CA GLU A 341 4.75 6.54 -7.71
C GLU A 341 3.21 6.68 -7.67
N VAL A 342 2.48 5.67 -8.16
CA VAL A 342 1.01 5.73 -8.19
C VAL A 342 0.42 5.63 -6.79
N PRO A 343 0.79 4.63 -5.92
CA PRO A 343 0.35 4.62 -4.53
C PRO A 343 0.79 5.88 -3.77
N ALA A 344 2.00 6.38 -3.97
CA ALA A 344 2.45 7.61 -3.31
C ALA A 344 1.54 8.80 -3.67
N ARG A 345 1.20 8.99 -4.94
CA ARG A 345 0.26 10.04 -5.38
C ARG A 345 -1.15 9.82 -4.84
N SER A 346 -1.62 8.57 -4.81
CA SER A 346 -2.97 8.23 -4.33
C SER A 346 -3.20 8.56 -2.86
N ALA A 347 -2.12 8.65 -2.08
CA ALA A 347 -2.13 8.94 -0.65
C ALA A 347 -1.58 10.35 -0.31
N HIS A 348 -1.28 11.18 -1.33
CA HIS A 348 -0.68 12.52 -1.20
C HIS A 348 0.65 12.54 -0.44
N ILE A 349 1.49 11.51 -0.67
CA ILE A 349 2.83 11.35 -0.07
C ILE A 349 3.95 11.30 -1.14
N GLU A 350 3.65 11.70 -2.38
CA GLU A 350 4.58 11.67 -3.50
C GLU A 350 5.75 12.63 -3.37
N ASP A 351 5.68 13.56 -2.47
CA ASP A 351 6.81 14.43 -2.07
C ASP A 351 7.85 13.73 -1.20
N LYS A 352 7.49 12.58 -0.59
CA LYS A 352 8.33 11.83 0.35
C LYS A 352 8.92 10.56 -0.27
N CYS A 353 8.16 9.81 -1.06
CA CYS A 353 8.55 8.47 -1.52
C CYS A 353 8.06 8.13 -2.93
N GLY A 354 8.36 6.92 -3.41
CA GLY A 354 7.84 6.34 -4.65
C GLY A 354 8.58 6.75 -5.92
N SER A 355 9.66 7.55 -5.85
CA SER A 355 10.39 7.98 -7.04
C SER A 355 11.87 8.20 -6.75
N ILE A 356 12.74 7.80 -7.69
CA ILE A 356 14.16 8.13 -7.67
C ILE A 356 14.32 9.57 -8.17
N MET A 357 14.50 10.50 -7.24
CA MET A 357 14.70 11.91 -7.54
C MET A 357 15.85 12.48 -6.70
N PRO A 358 16.71 13.34 -7.27
CA PRO A 358 17.78 13.98 -6.52
C PRO A 358 17.26 14.69 -5.26
N GLY A 359 17.93 14.46 -4.12
CA GLY A 359 17.59 15.05 -2.82
C GLY A 359 16.55 14.27 -2.01
N ARG A 360 15.93 13.22 -2.56
CA ARG A 360 15.07 12.29 -1.79
C ARG A 360 15.89 11.18 -1.14
N ASP A 361 15.35 10.61 -0.08
CA ASP A 361 15.92 9.43 0.55
C ASP A 361 16.19 8.34 -0.49
N ALA A 362 17.39 7.75 -0.44
CA ALA A 362 17.81 6.72 -1.37
C ALA A 362 17.19 5.37 -0.97
N ASP A 363 15.87 5.29 -1.10
CA ASP A 363 15.06 4.10 -0.92
C ASP A 363 14.83 3.45 -2.29
N PHE A 364 15.46 2.30 -2.52
CA PHE A 364 15.38 1.63 -3.82
C PHE A 364 15.49 0.12 -3.70
N VAL A 365 15.06 -0.57 -4.75
CA VAL A 365 15.15 -2.01 -4.89
C VAL A 365 15.98 -2.39 -6.10
N VAL A 366 16.68 -3.50 -5.97
CA VAL A 366 17.42 -4.16 -7.04
C VAL A 366 16.64 -5.39 -7.47
N PHE A 367 16.26 -5.45 -8.74
CA PHE A 367 15.62 -6.61 -9.35
C PHE A 367 16.55 -7.27 -10.35
N ASP A 368 16.48 -8.59 -10.49
CA ASP A 368 17.00 -9.26 -11.68
C ASP A 368 16.11 -9.02 -12.92
N HIS A 369 16.50 -9.57 -14.07
CA HIS A 369 15.73 -9.41 -15.31
C HIS A 369 14.36 -10.13 -15.30
N GLU A 370 14.16 -11.06 -14.37
CA GLU A 370 12.89 -11.79 -14.14
C GLU A 370 12.01 -11.13 -13.06
N LEU A 371 12.39 -9.92 -12.60
CA LEU A 371 11.75 -9.18 -11.50
C LEU A 371 11.78 -9.94 -10.16
N THR A 372 12.80 -10.78 -9.94
CA THR A 372 13.08 -11.32 -8.62
C THR A 372 13.81 -10.26 -7.81
N LEU A 373 13.36 -10.01 -6.59
CA LEU A 373 14.02 -9.07 -5.69
C LEU A 373 15.39 -9.62 -5.28
N VAL A 374 16.46 -8.87 -5.58
CA VAL A 374 17.85 -9.19 -5.24
C VAL A 374 18.27 -8.53 -3.95
N GLU A 375 17.95 -7.24 -3.79
CA GLU A 375 18.37 -6.45 -2.63
C GLU A 375 17.48 -5.22 -2.45
N THR A 376 17.37 -4.74 -1.22
CA THR A 376 16.64 -3.51 -0.87
C THR A 376 17.56 -2.54 -0.15
N TYR A 377 17.38 -1.26 -0.42
CA TYR A 377 18.08 -0.16 0.23
C TYR A 377 17.07 0.81 0.85
N VAL A 378 17.35 1.23 2.08
CA VAL A 378 16.62 2.27 2.80
C VAL A 378 17.61 3.33 3.24
N GLY A 379 17.40 4.58 2.87
CA GLY A 379 18.34 5.67 3.15
C GLY A 379 19.76 5.40 2.62
N GLY A 380 19.88 4.76 1.47
CA GLY A 380 21.17 4.38 0.86
C GLY A 380 21.91 3.24 1.56
N GLN A 381 21.33 2.60 2.57
CA GLN A 381 21.89 1.45 3.27
C GLN A 381 21.19 0.16 2.85
N SER A 382 21.95 -0.89 2.57
CA SER A 382 21.41 -2.22 2.28
C SER A 382 20.75 -2.81 3.51
N VAL A 383 19.51 -3.31 3.35
CA VAL A 383 18.81 -4.07 4.38
C VAL A 383 18.77 -5.57 4.07
N GLY A 384 19.48 -5.97 3.01
CA GLY A 384 19.50 -7.35 2.54
C GLY A 384 18.23 -7.76 1.83
N ASN A 385 18.04 -9.08 1.75
CA ASN A 385 16.88 -9.72 1.12
C ASN A 385 16.46 -10.92 1.98
N ALA A 386 15.18 -11.03 2.28
CA ALA A 386 14.62 -12.10 3.11
C ALA A 386 14.68 -13.50 2.46
N PHE A 387 15.02 -13.59 1.18
CA PHE A 387 15.04 -14.86 0.42
C PHE A 387 16.42 -15.49 0.33
N THR A 388 17.46 -14.88 0.91
CA THR A 388 18.87 -15.31 0.84
C THR A 388 19.43 -15.86 2.15
N GLU A 389 18.63 -16.04 3.19
CA GLU A 389 19.02 -16.63 4.48
C GLU A 389 18.63 -18.10 4.60
#